data_d620878c9f4181bf4b4d71331132257f
#
_entry.id   d620878c9f4181bf4b4d71331132257f
#
_cell.length_a   1.000
_cell.length_b   1.000
_cell.length_c   1.000
_cell.angle_alpha   90.00
_cell.angle_beta   90.00
_cell.angle_gamma   90.00
#
_symmetry.space_group_name_H-M   'P 1'
#
loop_
_entity.id
_entity.type
_entity.pdbx_description
1 polymer ?
#
loop_
_entity_poly.entity_id
_entity_poly.type
_entity_poly.pdbx_seq_one_letter_code
_entity_poly.pdbx_strand_id
1 'polypeptide(L)'
;KIYFIKDNNIFIMIEISLNEDQKKDFQKNGFLIIESFLNKTHFEQLYERFHNLFNGNFETGIEPDEWNWKFESGPKDVTRQICNAWKSDNSIKEIVCNEFLGKACAELMGWSGSRLLQDNVLWKPPGGKTLAYHQDAAYDDWIVPQTMMTCWMPIDNVDKEKGTLEYVKGSHLWGLSPPKGQFHSPRDYKKELNEYASKLNKEIQIQYVEVPAGGVAFHHGYTWHGSGINNTNSNRRAIVAHCVPSDSKFHPTNIGGTARIYKKYKKLETDELDESFFPIIWTKEGYRTNV
;
A
#
# COMPACT_ATOMS: atom_id res chain seq x y z
N LYS A 1 -22.66 11.49 -1.23
CA LYS A 1 -23.37 11.34 -2.53
C LYS A 1 -22.97 10.00 -3.10
N ILE A 2 -23.95 9.15 -3.39
CA ILE A 2 -23.74 7.85 -4.03
C ILE A 2 -23.81 8.12 -5.55
N TYR A 3 -22.72 7.94 -6.26
CA TYR A 3 -22.71 8.01 -7.71
C TYR A 3 -22.98 6.63 -8.29
N PHE A 4 -24.09 6.48 -9.00
CA PHE A 4 -24.39 5.30 -9.81
C PHE A 4 -23.72 5.48 -11.19
N ILE A 5 -22.76 4.64 -11.51
CA ILE A 5 -22.26 4.49 -12.87
C ILE A 5 -22.77 3.15 -13.41
N LYS A 6 -23.35 3.16 -14.60
CA LYS A 6 -23.90 1.99 -15.28
C LYS A 6 -22.76 1.10 -15.75
N ASP A 7 -22.62 -0.05 -15.13
CA ASP A 7 -22.30 -1.36 -15.67
C ASP A 7 -21.95 -2.33 -14.53
N ASN A 8 -22.25 -3.61 -14.67
CA ASN A 8 -22.43 -4.62 -13.65
C ASN A 8 -21.18 -5.05 -12.81
N ASN A 9 -20.11 -4.24 -12.70
CA ASN A 9 -18.87 -4.59 -11.98
C ASN A 9 -18.23 -3.43 -11.18
N ILE A 10 -19.00 -2.45 -10.70
CA ILE A 10 -18.41 -1.29 -10.03
C ILE A 10 -18.41 -1.51 -8.51
N PHE A 11 -17.21 -1.59 -7.91
CA PHE A 11 -17.04 -1.46 -6.48
C PHE A 11 -17.44 -0.05 -6.05
N ILE A 12 -18.55 0.07 -5.33
CA ILE A 12 -18.93 1.36 -4.77
C ILE A 12 -17.95 1.66 -3.63
N MET A 13 -17.02 2.58 -3.88
CA MET A 13 -16.16 3.13 -2.84
C MET A 13 -16.89 4.26 -2.12
N ILE A 14 -16.65 4.36 -0.83
CA ILE A 14 -17.24 5.41 0.00
C ILE A 14 -16.32 6.63 -0.09
N GLU A 15 -16.86 7.77 -0.49
CA GLU A 15 -16.12 9.03 -0.46
C GLU A 15 -15.66 9.33 0.97
N ILE A 16 -14.35 9.50 1.17
CA ILE A 16 -13.78 9.90 2.45
C ILE A 16 -13.79 11.44 2.51
N SER A 17 -14.57 11.98 3.43
CA SER A 17 -14.48 13.39 3.81
C SER A 17 -13.66 13.52 5.08
N LEU A 18 -12.43 13.98 4.95
CA LEU A 18 -11.52 14.16 6.06
C LEU A 18 -11.84 15.45 6.80
N ASN A 19 -12.06 15.36 8.12
CA ASN A 19 -12.19 16.53 8.97
C ASN A 19 -10.81 17.02 9.48
N GLU A 20 -10.78 18.22 10.04
CA GLU A 20 -9.52 18.84 10.49
C GLU A 20 -8.85 18.09 11.64
N ASP A 21 -9.62 17.41 12.49
CA ASP A 21 -9.07 16.64 13.60
C ASP A 21 -8.38 15.37 13.08
N GLN A 22 -8.97 14.69 12.10
CA GLN A 22 -8.33 13.56 11.41
C GLN A 22 -7.01 13.95 10.73
N LYS A 23 -6.97 15.13 10.08
CA LYS A 23 -5.73 15.64 9.46
C LYS A 23 -4.66 15.94 10.51
N LYS A 24 -5.03 16.58 11.62
CA LYS A 24 -4.13 16.84 12.76
C LYS A 24 -3.62 15.54 13.39
N ASP A 25 -4.48 14.55 13.56
CA ASP A 25 -4.10 13.23 14.07
C ASP A 25 -3.12 12.53 13.15
N PHE A 26 -3.34 12.60 11.84
CA PHE A 26 -2.40 12.09 10.85
C PHE A 26 -1.04 12.80 10.94
N GLN A 27 -1.03 14.13 10.99
CA GLN A 27 0.21 14.93 11.10
C GLN A 27 0.98 14.61 12.40
N LYS A 28 0.28 14.31 13.49
CA LYS A 28 0.87 13.95 14.78
C LYS A 28 1.40 12.52 14.81
N ASN A 29 0.61 11.57 14.33
CA ASN A 29 0.85 10.14 14.51
C ASN A 29 1.55 9.49 13.30
N GLY A 30 1.44 10.07 12.10
CA GLY A 30 1.95 9.52 10.84
C GLY A 30 1.02 8.50 10.20
N PHE A 31 -0.17 8.30 10.74
CA PHE A 31 -1.19 7.41 10.19
C PHE A 31 -2.60 7.84 10.58
N LEU A 32 -3.59 7.37 9.81
CA LEU A 32 -5.01 7.55 10.06
C LEU A 32 -5.74 6.24 9.72
N ILE A 33 -6.64 5.80 10.60
CA ILE A 33 -7.43 4.57 10.42
C ILE A 33 -8.89 4.95 10.25
N ILE A 34 -9.53 4.43 9.20
CA ILE A 34 -10.96 4.65 8.89
C ILE A 34 -11.62 3.28 8.73
N GLU A 35 -12.73 3.07 9.45
CA GLU A 35 -13.37 1.76 9.56
C GLU A 35 -14.16 1.33 8.32
N SER A 36 -14.54 2.28 7.45
CA SER A 36 -15.38 2.00 6.28
C SER A 36 -14.93 2.82 5.08
N PHE A 37 -14.44 2.16 4.04
CA PHE A 37 -14.00 2.75 2.78
C PHE A 37 -14.48 1.93 1.58
N LEU A 38 -14.40 0.59 1.65
CA LEU A 38 -14.91 -0.30 0.62
C LEU A 38 -16.28 -0.84 0.97
N ASN A 39 -17.19 -0.85 0.00
CA ASN A 39 -18.49 -1.49 0.17
C ASN A 39 -18.33 -3.02 0.18
N LYS A 40 -18.85 -3.65 1.22
CA LYS A 40 -18.75 -5.11 1.42
C LYS A 40 -19.54 -5.95 0.42
N THR A 41 -20.43 -5.35 -0.36
CA THR A 41 -21.32 -6.06 -1.30
C THR A 41 -20.56 -6.90 -2.35
N HIS A 42 -19.30 -6.57 -2.62
CA HIS A 42 -18.49 -7.22 -3.65
C HIS A 42 -17.29 -8.03 -3.11
N PHE A 43 -17.26 -8.30 -1.81
CA PHE A 43 -16.10 -8.99 -1.21
C PHE A 43 -15.97 -10.44 -1.65
N GLU A 44 -17.07 -11.15 -1.93
CA GLU A 44 -16.99 -12.49 -2.49
C GLU A 44 -16.28 -12.50 -3.85
N GLN A 45 -16.55 -11.51 -4.69
CA GLN A 45 -15.82 -11.33 -5.96
C GLN A 45 -14.35 -11.02 -5.72
N LEU A 46 -14.02 -10.14 -4.77
CA LEU A 46 -12.61 -9.86 -4.42
C LEU A 46 -11.89 -11.11 -3.92
N TYR A 47 -12.52 -11.96 -3.13
CA TYR A 47 -11.92 -13.21 -2.69
C TYR A 47 -11.61 -14.14 -3.87
N GLU A 48 -12.51 -14.23 -4.84
CA GLU A 48 -12.29 -14.98 -6.08
C GLU A 48 -11.14 -14.37 -6.90
N ARG A 49 -11.09 -13.02 -7.03
CA ARG A 49 -10.00 -12.33 -7.74
C ARG A 49 -8.64 -12.59 -7.10
N PHE A 50 -8.53 -12.61 -5.78
CA PHE A 50 -7.30 -13.00 -5.07
C PHE A 50 -6.85 -14.41 -5.46
N HIS A 51 -7.76 -15.38 -5.46
CA HIS A 51 -7.45 -16.74 -5.90
C HIS A 51 -6.97 -16.78 -7.34
N ASN A 52 -7.66 -16.10 -8.25
CA ASN A 52 -7.29 -16.03 -9.66
C ASN A 52 -5.91 -15.44 -9.86
N LEU A 53 -5.63 -14.29 -9.25
CA LEU A 53 -4.32 -13.62 -9.35
C LEU A 53 -3.18 -14.53 -8.86
N PHE A 54 -3.31 -15.16 -7.69
CA PHE A 54 -2.26 -16.03 -7.15
C PHE A 54 -2.14 -17.37 -7.88
N ASN A 55 -3.13 -17.75 -8.70
CA ASN A 55 -3.08 -18.89 -9.62
C ASN A 55 -2.57 -18.51 -11.02
N GLY A 56 -2.25 -17.24 -11.27
CA GLY A 56 -1.78 -16.76 -12.58
C GLY A 56 -2.90 -16.55 -13.61
N ASN A 57 -4.14 -16.45 -13.17
CA ASN A 57 -5.30 -16.16 -14.03
C ASN A 57 -5.54 -14.65 -14.07
N PHE A 58 -4.84 -13.98 -14.98
CA PHE A 58 -4.89 -12.52 -15.14
C PHE A 58 -6.01 -12.12 -16.10
N GLU A 59 -7.00 -11.37 -15.61
CA GLU A 59 -8.20 -10.99 -16.35
C GLU A 59 -7.88 -10.18 -17.62
N THR A 60 -6.88 -9.31 -17.56
CA THR A 60 -6.45 -8.47 -18.68
C THR A 60 -5.49 -9.17 -19.65
N GLY A 61 -5.00 -10.37 -19.30
CA GLY A 61 -3.92 -11.06 -20.01
C GLY A 61 -2.52 -10.47 -19.78
N ILE A 62 -2.39 -9.43 -18.92
CA ILE A 62 -1.12 -8.78 -18.60
C ILE A 62 -0.62 -9.33 -17.25
N GLU A 63 0.63 -9.81 -17.22
CA GLU A 63 1.27 -10.22 -15.97
C GLU A 63 1.58 -8.99 -15.08
N PRO A 64 1.47 -9.13 -13.73
CA PRO A 64 1.91 -8.10 -12.80
C PRO A 64 3.45 -7.95 -12.85
N ASP A 65 3.97 -6.83 -12.29
CA ASP A 65 5.42 -6.59 -12.31
C ASP A 65 6.23 -7.55 -11.45
N GLU A 66 5.65 -8.02 -10.33
CA GLU A 66 6.20 -9.10 -9.52
C GLU A 66 5.10 -10.07 -9.10
N TRP A 67 5.37 -11.35 -9.31
CA TRP A 67 4.54 -12.47 -8.90
C TRP A 67 5.43 -13.66 -8.54
N ASN A 68 5.94 -13.65 -7.31
CA ASN A 68 6.99 -14.59 -6.87
C ASN A 68 6.46 -15.83 -6.16
N TRP A 69 5.18 -15.86 -5.78
CA TRP A 69 4.56 -16.99 -5.12
C TRP A 69 3.55 -17.68 -6.03
N LYS A 70 3.71 -19.00 -6.21
CA LYS A 70 2.82 -19.85 -7.01
C LYS A 70 2.11 -20.84 -6.09
N PHE A 71 0.82 -21.05 -6.31
CA PHE A 71 -0.07 -21.85 -5.44
C PHE A 71 0.47 -23.24 -5.14
N GLU A 72 0.99 -23.96 -6.13
CA GLU A 72 1.44 -25.36 -5.98
C GLU A 72 2.86 -25.49 -5.45
N SER A 73 3.73 -24.51 -5.62
CA SER A 73 5.16 -24.62 -5.35
C SER A 73 5.68 -23.64 -4.30
N GLY A 74 4.90 -22.64 -3.93
CA GLY A 74 5.32 -21.63 -2.94
C GLY A 74 5.21 -22.12 -1.50
N PRO A 75 6.06 -21.60 -0.58
CA PRO A 75 5.95 -21.88 0.84
C PRO A 75 4.55 -21.53 1.38
N LYS A 76 4.00 -22.36 2.27
CA LYS A 76 2.62 -22.23 2.76
C LYS A 76 2.47 -21.15 3.84
N ASP A 77 3.52 -20.89 4.58
CA ASP A 77 3.56 -20.05 5.81
C ASP A 77 4.19 -18.67 5.61
N VAL A 78 4.25 -18.18 4.36
CA VAL A 78 4.75 -16.84 4.04
C VAL A 78 3.60 -15.91 3.67
N THR A 79 3.80 -14.62 3.90
CA THR A 79 2.94 -13.58 3.31
C THR A 79 3.22 -13.53 1.81
N ARG A 80 2.17 -13.75 1.02
CA ARG A 80 2.22 -13.75 -0.44
C ARG A 80 1.98 -12.34 -0.94
N GLN A 81 2.68 -11.95 -2.00
CA GLN A 81 2.61 -10.60 -2.55
C GLN A 81 2.62 -10.62 -4.07
N ILE A 82 1.81 -9.78 -4.67
CA ILE A 82 1.84 -9.44 -6.09
C ILE A 82 1.98 -7.93 -6.18
N CYS A 83 2.94 -7.44 -6.97
CA CYS A 83 3.15 -6.00 -7.20
C CYS A 83 2.56 -5.57 -8.55
N ASN A 84 1.85 -4.46 -8.57
CA ASN A 84 1.18 -3.89 -9.74
C ASN A 84 0.15 -4.82 -10.39
N ALA A 85 -0.68 -5.45 -9.53
CA ALA A 85 -1.80 -6.26 -9.94
C ALA A 85 -2.89 -5.45 -10.67
N TRP A 86 -2.93 -4.12 -10.51
CA TRP A 86 -3.88 -3.25 -11.19
C TRP A 86 -3.83 -3.36 -12.72
N LYS A 87 -2.69 -3.75 -13.28
CA LYS A 87 -2.52 -4.01 -14.71
C LYS A 87 -3.16 -5.33 -15.16
N SER A 88 -3.26 -6.26 -14.22
CA SER A 88 -3.66 -7.66 -14.45
C SER A 88 -5.14 -7.91 -14.14
N ASP A 89 -5.77 -7.01 -13.37
CA ASP A 89 -7.10 -7.21 -12.78
C ASP A 89 -7.87 -5.89 -12.68
N ASN A 90 -9.07 -5.84 -13.29
CA ASN A 90 -9.89 -4.64 -13.34
C ASN A 90 -10.45 -4.26 -11.97
N SER A 91 -10.76 -5.24 -11.11
CA SER A 91 -11.28 -4.95 -9.76
C SER A 91 -10.21 -4.30 -8.88
N ILE A 92 -8.97 -4.78 -8.96
CA ILE A 92 -7.84 -4.15 -8.26
C ILE A 92 -7.61 -2.74 -8.81
N LYS A 93 -7.63 -2.58 -10.15
CA LYS A 93 -7.49 -1.28 -10.81
C LYS A 93 -8.53 -0.26 -10.34
N GLU A 94 -9.82 -0.62 -10.29
CA GLU A 94 -10.90 0.25 -9.83
C GLU A 94 -10.69 0.73 -8.38
N ILE A 95 -10.10 -0.10 -7.53
CA ILE A 95 -9.82 0.24 -6.14
C ILE A 95 -8.61 1.17 -6.03
N VAL A 96 -7.46 0.79 -6.61
CA VAL A 96 -6.21 1.53 -6.37
C VAL A 96 -6.06 2.77 -7.25
N CYS A 97 -6.79 2.86 -8.38
CA CYS A 97 -6.86 4.06 -9.22
C CYS A 97 -8.07 4.96 -8.88
N ASN A 98 -8.70 4.77 -7.72
CA ASN A 98 -9.89 5.52 -7.34
C ASN A 98 -9.57 6.97 -6.94
N GLU A 99 -10.39 7.91 -7.45
CA GLU A 99 -10.20 9.34 -7.17
C GLU A 99 -10.39 9.73 -5.69
N PHE A 100 -11.27 9.05 -4.96
CA PHE A 100 -11.46 9.33 -3.53
C PHE A 100 -10.24 8.93 -2.70
N LEU A 101 -9.58 7.82 -3.09
CA LEU A 101 -8.30 7.41 -2.51
C LEU A 101 -7.23 8.48 -2.78
N GLY A 102 -7.12 8.90 -4.04
CA GLY A 102 -6.15 9.92 -4.46
C GLY A 102 -6.34 11.24 -3.77
N LYS A 103 -7.61 11.69 -3.63
CA LYS A 103 -7.98 12.91 -2.90
C LYS A 103 -7.57 12.84 -1.44
N ALA A 104 -7.89 11.73 -0.76
CA ALA A 104 -7.53 11.54 0.64
C ALA A 104 -6.01 11.56 0.86
N CYS A 105 -5.24 10.90 -0.01
CA CYS A 105 -3.78 10.96 0.01
C CYS A 105 -3.25 12.38 -0.13
N ALA A 106 -3.74 13.11 -1.13
CA ALA A 106 -3.32 14.48 -1.39
C ALA A 106 -3.67 15.43 -0.22
N GLU A 107 -4.87 15.32 0.34
CA GLU A 107 -5.30 16.12 1.48
C GLU A 107 -4.48 15.85 2.76
N LEU A 108 -4.21 14.59 3.10
CA LEU A 108 -3.41 14.21 4.28
C LEU A 108 -1.95 14.67 4.15
N MET A 109 -1.39 14.60 2.95
CA MET A 109 0.00 14.96 2.68
C MET A 109 0.21 16.42 2.26
N GLY A 110 -0.87 17.18 2.00
CA GLY A 110 -0.79 18.56 1.53
C GLY A 110 -0.34 18.70 0.09
N TRP A 111 -0.55 17.67 -0.76
CA TRP A 111 -0.18 17.68 -2.17
C TRP A 111 -1.22 18.37 -3.06
N SER A 112 -0.81 18.90 -4.20
CA SER A 112 -1.74 19.44 -5.22
C SER A 112 -2.44 18.34 -6.01
N GLY A 113 -1.87 17.14 -6.03
CA GLY A 113 -2.42 15.95 -6.67
C GLY A 113 -1.66 14.71 -6.25
N SER A 114 -2.21 13.56 -6.58
CA SER A 114 -1.63 12.25 -6.27
C SER A 114 -1.65 11.33 -7.47
N ARG A 115 -0.65 10.47 -7.58
CA ARG A 115 -0.57 9.38 -8.55
C ARG A 115 -0.29 8.06 -7.86
N LEU A 116 -0.76 6.98 -8.47
CA LEU A 116 -0.41 5.63 -8.06
C LEU A 116 1.05 5.34 -8.49
N LEU A 117 1.89 4.98 -7.54
CA LEU A 117 3.25 4.53 -7.79
C LEU A 117 3.29 3.01 -7.96
N GLN A 118 2.64 2.32 -7.03
CA GLN A 118 2.62 0.86 -6.96
C GLN A 118 1.36 0.41 -6.23
N ASP A 119 0.84 -0.75 -6.58
CA ASP A 119 -0.07 -1.50 -5.72
C ASP A 119 0.52 -2.84 -5.29
N ASN A 120 0.01 -3.36 -4.18
CA ASN A 120 0.29 -4.71 -3.72
C ASN A 120 -0.99 -5.43 -3.35
N VAL A 121 -1.13 -6.64 -3.85
CA VAL A 121 -2.12 -7.59 -3.35
C VAL A 121 -1.42 -8.52 -2.36
N LEU A 122 -1.85 -8.46 -1.09
CA LEU A 122 -1.21 -9.17 0.02
C LEU A 122 -2.12 -10.27 0.56
N TRP A 123 -1.55 -11.45 0.76
CA TRP A 123 -2.25 -12.57 1.36
C TRP A 123 -1.39 -13.24 2.44
N LYS A 124 -1.73 -13.02 3.70
CA LYS A 124 -1.11 -13.70 4.85
C LYS A 124 -2.01 -14.85 5.29
N PRO A 125 -1.63 -16.11 5.01
CA PRO A 125 -2.41 -17.29 5.38
C PRO A 125 -2.36 -17.55 6.90
N PRO A 126 -3.14 -18.51 7.42
CA PRO A 126 -2.94 -19.07 8.76
C PRO A 126 -1.49 -19.49 8.97
N GLY A 127 -0.89 -19.12 10.10
CA GLY A 127 0.54 -19.33 10.38
C GLY A 127 1.50 -18.46 9.57
N GLY A 128 0.98 -17.54 8.75
CA GLY A 128 1.79 -16.63 7.94
C GLY A 128 2.75 -15.81 8.79
N LYS A 129 4.05 -15.86 8.44
CA LYS A 129 5.15 -15.30 9.22
C LYS A 129 5.18 -13.77 9.21
N THR A 130 6.04 -13.22 10.04
CA THR A 130 6.27 -11.78 10.23
C THR A 130 6.75 -11.08 8.95
N LEU A 131 6.47 -9.77 8.87
CA LEU A 131 7.19 -8.83 8.01
C LEU A 131 8.00 -7.89 8.91
N ALA A 132 9.26 -7.66 8.56
CA ALA A 132 10.13 -6.77 9.32
C ALA A 132 9.54 -5.37 9.45
N TYR A 133 9.84 -4.70 10.56
CA TYR A 133 9.58 -3.27 10.64
C TYR A 133 10.44 -2.51 9.64
N HIS A 134 9.82 -1.60 8.91
CA HIS A 134 10.41 -0.83 7.82
C HIS A 134 9.69 0.50 7.62
N GLN A 135 10.19 1.30 6.72
CA GLN A 135 9.58 2.52 6.20
C GLN A 135 9.45 2.36 4.69
N ASP A 136 8.24 2.48 4.13
CA ASP A 136 8.01 2.25 2.70
C ASP A 136 8.87 3.13 1.81
N ALA A 137 8.91 4.45 2.10
CA ALA A 137 9.70 5.39 1.31
C ALA A 137 11.21 5.10 1.30
N ALA A 138 11.71 4.27 2.23
CA ALA A 138 13.11 3.88 2.23
C ALA A 138 13.48 2.93 1.08
N TYR A 139 12.48 2.28 0.47
CA TYR A 139 12.66 1.41 -0.70
C TYR A 139 12.53 2.18 -2.03
N ASP A 140 12.01 3.42 -2.00
CA ASP A 140 11.73 4.19 -3.21
C ASP A 140 12.65 5.40 -3.35
N ASP A 141 13.95 5.17 -3.22
CA ASP A 141 15.01 6.16 -3.42
C ASP A 141 15.22 6.55 -4.90
N TRP A 142 14.48 5.91 -5.79
CA TRP A 142 14.50 6.11 -7.24
C TRP A 142 13.51 7.18 -7.74
N ILE A 143 12.68 7.75 -6.85
CA ILE A 143 11.71 8.82 -7.15
C ILE A 143 12.08 10.12 -6.43
N VAL A 144 11.65 11.25 -6.98
CA VAL A 144 11.82 12.59 -6.41
C VAL A 144 10.46 13.31 -6.44
N PRO A 145 9.99 13.85 -5.31
CA PRO A 145 10.58 13.74 -3.96
C PRO A 145 10.42 12.30 -3.41
N GLN A 146 11.36 11.88 -2.55
CA GLN A 146 11.32 10.57 -1.88
C GLN A 146 10.28 10.61 -0.75
N THR A 147 9.02 10.68 -1.11
CA THR A 147 7.88 10.71 -0.18
C THR A 147 6.71 9.92 -0.74
N MET A 148 5.92 9.32 0.12
CA MET A 148 4.72 8.58 -0.27
C MET A 148 3.69 8.52 0.82
N MET A 149 2.47 8.19 0.43
CA MET A 149 1.36 7.77 1.26
C MET A 149 1.01 6.34 0.92
N THR A 150 0.94 5.48 1.91
CA THR A 150 0.45 4.11 1.74
C THR A 150 -0.98 3.99 2.26
N CYS A 151 -1.83 3.37 1.45
CA CYS A 151 -3.23 3.05 1.76
C CYS A 151 -3.36 1.54 1.85
N TRP A 152 -3.52 1.02 3.06
CA TRP A 152 -3.69 -0.41 3.30
C TRP A 152 -5.17 -0.73 3.57
N MET A 153 -5.79 -1.52 2.70
CA MET A 153 -7.23 -1.81 2.68
C MET A 153 -7.47 -3.30 2.89
N PRO A 154 -7.76 -3.74 4.13
CA PRO A 154 -8.06 -5.14 4.39
C PRO A 154 -9.44 -5.52 3.85
N ILE A 155 -9.52 -6.69 3.22
CA ILE A 155 -10.78 -7.30 2.80
C ILE A 155 -11.25 -8.40 3.75
N ASP A 156 -10.48 -8.69 4.79
CA ASP A 156 -10.85 -9.50 5.95
C ASP A 156 -10.92 -8.61 7.20
N ASN A 157 -11.71 -8.99 8.21
CA ASN A 157 -11.62 -8.33 9.52
C ASN A 157 -10.22 -8.59 10.09
N VAL A 158 -9.59 -7.57 10.62
CA VAL A 158 -8.19 -7.66 11.09
C VAL A 158 -8.05 -7.17 12.52
N ASP A 159 -7.22 -7.90 13.25
CA ASP A 159 -6.84 -7.63 14.62
C ASP A 159 -5.38 -8.06 14.85
N LYS A 160 -4.90 -7.88 16.07
CA LYS A 160 -3.55 -8.26 16.47
C LYS A 160 -3.25 -9.73 16.23
N GLU A 161 -4.18 -10.63 16.54
CA GLU A 161 -3.98 -12.09 16.41
C GLU A 161 -3.87 -12.54 14.95
N LYS A 162 -4.51 -11.81 14.03
CA LYS A 162 -4.36 -12.02 12.57
C LYS A 162 -3.05 -11.47 11.99
N GLY A 163 -2.15 -10.96 12.82
CA GLY A 163 -0.92 -10.35 12.37
C GLY A 163 -1.20 -9.13 11.48
N THR A 164 -2.04 -8.22 11.95
CA THR A 164 -2.34 -6.95 11.28
C THR A 164 -1.10 -6.05 11.19
N LEU A 165 -1.23 -4.86 10.59
CA LEU A 165 -0.18 -3.85 10.62
C LEU A 165 -0.01 -3.29 12.04
N GLU A 166 1.25 -3.05 12.40
CA GLU A 166 1.71 -2.43 13.63
C GLU A 166 2.40 -1.11 13.27
N TYR A 167 1.82 0.02 13.66
CA TYR A 167 2.40 1.35 13.42
C TYR A 167 3.12 1.87 14.66
N VAL A 168 4.26 2.54 14.47
CA VAL A 168 4.94 3.28 15.54
C VAL A 168 4.50 4.74 15.49
N LYS A 169 3.78 5.18 16.53
CA LYS A 169 3.22 6.54 16.62
C LYS A 169 4.29 7.62 16.49
N GLY A 170 4.10 8.57 15.57
CA GLY A 170 4.98 9.71 15.36
C GLY A 170 6.33 9.40 14.74
N SER A 171 6.58 8.15 14.36
CA SER A 171 7.88 7.73 13.83
C SER A 171 8.21 8.29 12.44
N HIS A 172 7.22 8.78 11.70
CA HIS A 172 7.44 9.51 10.44
C HIS A 172 8.29 10.78 10.62
N LEU A 173 8.35 11.33 11.84
CA LEU A 173 9.17 12.48 12.21
C LEU A 173 10.61 12.12 12.59
N TRP A 174 10.98 10.84 12.56
CA TRP A 174 12.33 10.38 12.95
C TRP A 174 13.33 10.41 11.78
N GLY A 175 12.87 10.70 10.56
CA GLY A 175 13.66 10.61 9.34
C GLY A 175 13.64 9.22 8.72
N LEU A 176 14.29 9.06 7.58
CA LEU A 176 14.42 7.78 6.88
C LEU A 176 15.63 6.99 7.39
N SER A 177 15.44 5.69 7.48
CA SER A 177 16.52 4.71 7.69
C SER A 177 16.60 3.80 6.47
N PRO A 178 17.74 3.68 5.79
CA PRO A 178 17.90 2.73 4.70
C PRO A 178 17.57 1.31 5.17
N PRO A 179 16.88 0.49 4.34
CA PRO A 179 16.57 -0.89 4.67
C PRO A 179 17.87 -1.69 4.82
N LYS A 180 17.95 -2.57 5.84
CA LYS A 180 19.17 -3.30 6.18
C LYS A 180 18.86 -4.74 6.32
N GLY A 181 18.08 -5.42 6.34
CA GLY A 181 17.94 -6.83 6.69
C GLY A 181 16.94 -7.57 5.82
N GLN A 182 16.55 -8.71 6.32
CA GLN A 182 15.59 -9.58 5.67
C GLN A 182 14.18 -9.05 5.93
N PHE A 183 13.45 -8.68 4.87
CA PHE A 183 12.08 -8.17 4.95
C PHE A 183 11.05 -9.27 5.29
N HIS A 184 11.07 -10.40 4.57
CA HIS A 184 10.14 -11.49 4.77
C HIS A 184 10.64 -12.49 5.81
N SER A 185 9.81 -12.77 6.80
CA SER A 185 10.04 -13.81 7.81
C SER A 185 11.39 -13.71 8.55
N PRO A 186 11.84 -12.53 8.99
CA PRO A 186 13.08 -12.42 9.75
C PRO A 186 12.92 -13.08 11.12
N ARG A 187 14.06 -13.50 11.70
CA ARG A 187 14.09 -14.11 13.04
C ARG A 187 13.62 -13.12 14.12
N ASP A 188 14.05 -11.86 14.02
CA ASP A 188 13.59 -10.74 14.86
C ASP A 188 13.09 -9.62 13.96
N TYR A 189 11.78 -9.51 13.83
CA TYR A 189 11.15 -8.54 12.94
C TYR A 189 11.14 -7.10 13.50
N LYS A 190 11.51 -6.90 14.77
CA LYS A 190 11.62 -5.58 15.42
C LYS A 190 13.05 -5.05 15.50
N LYS A 191 14.04 -5.84 15.10
CA LYS A 191 15.46 -5.52 15.27
C LYS A 191 15.83 -4.13 14.74
N GLU A 192 15.51 -3.85 13.48
CA GLU A 192 15.89 -2.57 12.84
C GLU A 192 15.18 -1.38 13.50
N LEU A 193 13.91 -1.51 13.84
CA LEU A 193 13.17 -0.51 14.59
C LEU A 193 13.84 -0.21 15.94
N ASN A 194 14.15 -1.27 16.72
CA ASN A 194 14.75 -1.13 18.03
C ASN A 194 16.12 -0.44 17.96
N GLU A 195 16.96 -0.83 17.01
CA GLU A 195 18.27 -0.22 16.77
C GLU A 195 18.14 1.25 16.39
N TYR A 196 17.20 1.58 15.51
CA TYR A 196 16.99 2.95 15.03
C TYR A 196 16.42 3.87 16.14
N ALA A 197 15.41 3.40 16.85
CA ALA A 197 14.82 4.12 17.97
C ALA A 197 15.84 4.36 19.10
N SER A 198 16.64 3.35 19.44
CA SER A 198 17.71 3.46 20.44
C SER A 198 18.75 4.51 20.03
N LYS A 199 19.20 4.51 18.77
CA LYS A 199 20.15 5.51 18.25
C LYS A 199 19.64 6.94 18.39
N LEU A 200 18.34 7.14 18.24
CA LEU A 200 17.68 8.45 18.31
C LEU A 200 17.13 8.79 19.70
N ASN A 201 17.30 7.90 20.67
CA ASN A 201 16.70 8.00 22.01
C ASN A 201 15.17 8.24 21.94
N LYS A 202 14.47 7.43 21.12
CA LYS A 202 13.02 7.50 20.92
C LYS A 202 12.31 6.34 21.61
N GLU A 203 11.18 6.63 22.21
CA GLU A 203 10.27 5.62 22.74
C GLU A 203 9.42 5.01 21.63
N ILE A 204 9.25 3.69 21.65
CA ILE A 204 8.43 2.95 20.69
C ILE A 204 7.02 2.78 21.26
N GLN A 205 6.05 3.46 20.66
CA GLN A 205 4.63 3.30 20.98
C GLN A 205 3.90 2.69 19.78
N ILE A 206 3.47 1.42 19.93
CA ILE A 206 2.85 0.65 18.86
C ILE A 206 1.33 0.82 18.89
N GLN A 207 0.74 1.06 17.70
CA GLN A 207 -0.69 1.01 17.42
C GLN A 207 -0.97 -0.12 16.44
N TYR A 208 -1.81 -1.07 16.84
CA TYR A 208 -2.33 -2.10 15.92
C TYR A 208 -3.45 -1.53 15.06
N VAL A 209 -3.47 -1.93 13.78
CA VAL A 209 -4.56 -1.60 12.87
C VAL A 209 -5.66 -2.63 13.06
N GLU A 210 -6.65 -2.31 13.86
CA GLU A 210 -7.80 -3.18 14.13
C GLU A 210 -9.03 -2.57 13.47
N VAL A 211 -9.43 -3.12 12.33
CA VAL A 211 -10.55 -2.61 11.55
C VAL A 211 -11.37 -3.76 10.94
N PRO A 212 -12.67 -3.53 10.71
CA PRO A 212 -13.47 -4.46 9.92
C PRO A 212 -12.98 -4.52 8.47
N ALA A 213 -13.31 -5.60 7.78
CA ALA A 213 -13.14 -5.71 6.35
C ALA A 213 -13.74 -4.50 5.62
N GLY A 214 -13.00 -3.89 4.70
CA GLY A 214 -13.40 -2.69 3.98
C GLY A 214 -13.01 -1.37 4.64
N GLY A 215 -12.35 -1.40 5.79
CA GLY A 215 -11.66 -0.23 6.32
C GLY A 215 -10.43 0.14 5.50
N VAL A 216 -9.80 1.26 5.85
CA VAL A 216 -8.52 1.68 5.29
C VAL A 216 -7.62 2.26 6.38
N ALA A 217 -6.35 1.94 6.32
CA ALA A 217 -5.31 2.55 7.13
C ALA A 217 -4.34 3.30 6.21
N PHE A 218 -4.33 4.63 6.34
CA PHE A 218 -3.38 5.51 5.66
C PHE A 218 -2.14 5.66 6.54
N HIS A 219 -0.94 5.57 5.96
CA HIS A 219 0.27 5.92 6.68
C HIS A 219 1.27 6.65 5.78
N HIS A 220 1.98 7.60 6.39
CA HIS A 220 3.09 8.29 5.77
C HIS A 220 4.21 7.30 5.46
N GLY A 221 4.83 7.38 4.29
CA GLY A 221 5.88 6.45 3.88
C GLY A 221 7.10 6.39 4.81
N TYR A 222 7.23 7.35 5.74
CA TYR A 222 8.27 7.38 6.78
C TYR A 222 7.81 6.74 8.10
N THR A 223 6.57 6.30 8.20
CA THR A 223 6.07 5.64 9.42
C THR A 223 6.68 4.26 9.53
N TRP A 224 7.40 3.99 10.62
CA TRP A 224 7.86 2.66 10.94
C TRP A 224 6.66 1.75 11.18
N HIS A 225 6.63 0.65 10.43
CA HIS A 225 5.56 -0.32 10.55
C HIS A 225 6.06 -1.73 10.23
N GLY A 226 5.32 -2.70 10.72
CA GLY A 226 5.61 -4.12 10.52
C GLY A 226 4.34 -4.96 10.69
N SER A 227 4.51 -6.27 10.72
CA SER A 227 3.37 -7.19 10.86
C SER A 227 3.79 -8.47 11.56
N GLY A 228 3.10 -8.80 12.64
CA GLY A 228 3.28 -10.04 13.41
C GLY A 228 2.86 -11.29 12.65
N ILE A 229 2.92 -12.44 13.32
CA ILE A 229 2.45 -13.73 12.80
C ILE A 229 0.92 -13.72 12.77
N ASN A 230 0.32 -14.37 11.77
CA ASN A 230 -1.10 -14.69 11.79
C ASN A 230 -1.31 -15.96 12.62
N ASN A 231 -1.72 -15.78 13.88
CA ASN A 231 -1.97 -16.86 14.84
C ASN A 231 -3.37 -17.46 14.73
N THR A 232 -4.17 -17.01 13.76
CA THR A 232 -5.55 -17.49 13.57
C THR A 232 -5.65 -18.58 12.50
N ASN A 233 -6.81 -19.23 12.42
CA ASN A 233 -7.12 -20.22 11.39
C ASN A 233 -7.73 -19.59 10.11
N SER A 234 -7.69 -18.27 9.96
CA SER A 234 -8.28 -17.55 8.84
C SER A 234 -7.25 -16.72 8.09
N ASN A 235 -7.55 -16.41 6.83
CA ASN A 235 -6.68 -15.56 6.00
C ASN A 235 -6.74 -14.10 6.43
N ARG A 236 -5.66 -13.37 6.18
CA ARG A 236 -5.59 -11.92 6.18
C ARG A 236 -5.19 -11.45 4.79
N ARG A 237 -6.15 -10.89 4.06
CA ARG A 237 -5.94 -10.37 2.71
C ARG A 237 -6.11 -8.86 2.73
N ALA A 238 -5.30 -8.15 1.95
CA ALA A 238 -5.36 -6.71 1.82
C ALA A 238 -4.94 -6.27 0.43
N ILE A 239 -5.50 -5.14 -0.02
CA ILE A 239 -5.06 -4.39 -1.19
C ILE A 239 -4.33 -3.17 -0.68
N VAL A 240 -3.18 -2.86 -1.26
CA VAL A 240 -2.34 -1.71 -0.88
C VAL A 240 -2.15 -0.81 -2.08
N ALA A 241 -2.29 0.49 -1.89
CA ALA A 241 -1.89 1.49 -2.87
C ALA A 241 -0.81 2.39 -2.28
N HIS A 242 0.33 2.49 -2.96
CA HIS A 242 1.37 3.46 -2.67
C HIS A 242 1.20 4.65 -3.61
N CYS A 243 0.90 5.81 -3.04
CA CYS A 243 0.68 7.04 -3.76
C CYS A 243 1.82 8.03 -3.52
N VAL A 244 2.14 8.80 -4.55
CA VAL A 244 3.14 9.88 -4.50
C VAL A 244 2.54 11.17 -5.06
N PRO A 245 3.19 12.35 -4.87
CA PRO A 245 2.75 13.58 -5.52
C PRO A 245 2.55 13.39 -7.03
N SER A 246 1.54 14.04 -7.61
CA SER A 246 1.24 13.94 -9.04
C SER A 246 2.39 14.40 -9.95
N ASP A 247 3.24 15.30 -9.45
CA ASP A 247 4.42 15.86 -10.12
C ASP A 247 5.74 15.11 -9.82
N SER A 248 5.67 13.96 -9.13
CA SER A 248 6.85 13.13 -8.88
C SER A 248 7.50 12.66 -10.17
N LYS A 249 8.83 12.50 -10.11
CA LYS A 249 9.67 12.09 -11.25
C LYS A 249 10.60 10.97 -10.85
N PHE A 250 11.17 10.28 -11.83
CA PHE A 250 12.33 9.44 -11.58
C PHE A 250 13.48 10.25 -11.04
N HIS A 251 14.24 9.67 -10.12
CA HIS A 251 15.53 10.26 -9.72
C HIS A 251 16.48 10.26 -10.93
N PRO A 252 17.13 11.40 -11.24
CA PRO A 252 17.89 11.53 -12.50
C PRO A 252 19.06 10.57 -12.63
N THR A 253 19.63 10.10 -11.51
CA THR A 253 20.82 9.24 -11.50
C THR A 253 20.66 7.95 -10.73
N ASN A 254 19.72 7.88 -9.74
CA ASN A 254 19.54 6.72 -8.89
C ASN A 254 18.37 5.86 -9.39
N ILE A 255 18.62 5.02 -10.39
CA ILE A 255 17.64 4.09 -10.97
C ILE A 255 18.13 2.63 -10.78
N GLY A 256 18.93 2.41 -9.77
CA GLY A 256 19.44 1.09 -9.38
C GLY A 256 18.77 0.57 -8.11
N GLY A 257 19.30 -0.51 -7.56
CA GLY A 257 18.89 -1.02 -6.26
C GLY A 257 17.43 -1.51 -6.22
N THR A 258 16.60 -0.84 -5.44
CA THR A 258 15.18 -1.16 -5.23
C THR A 258 14.31 -0.89 -6.45
N ALA A 259 14.75 -0.03 -7.37
CA ALA A 259 14.01 0.33 -8.59
C ALA A 259 13.99 -0.73 -9.69
N ARG A 260 14.44 -1.95 -9.46
CA ARG A 260 14.64 -2.98 -10.52
C ARG A 260 13.43 -3.19 -11.40
N ILE A 261 12.23 -3.27 -10.82
CA ILE A 261 10.99 -3.50 -11.57
C ILE A 261 10.51 -2.27 -12.32
N TYR A 262 10.89 -1.04 -11.87
CA TYR A 262 10.44 0.23 -12.46
C TYR A 262 11.40 0.80 -13.49
N LYS A 263 12.67 0.38 -13.50
CA LYS A 263 13.69 0.83 -14.46
C LYS A 263 13.24 0.69 -15.92
N LYS A 264 12.47 -0.36 -16.24
CA LYS A 264 11.92 -0.61 -17.59
C LYS A 264 10.94 0.47 -18.08
N TYR A 265 10.37 1.25 -17.17
CA TYR A 265 9.42 2.31 -17.49
C TYR A 265 10.08 3.69 -17.64
N LYS A 266 11.35 3.82 -17.28
CA LYS A 266 12.12 5.07 -17.47
C LYS A 266 12.43 5.27 -18.93
N LYS A 267 11.97 6.39 -19.50
CA LYS A 267 12.35 6.83 -20.84
C LYS A 267 13.74 7.48 -20.82
N LEU A 268 14.51 7.35 -21.91
CA LEU A 268 15.90 7.80 -21.98
C LEU A 268 16.07 9.33 -21.85
N GLU A 269 15.11 10.08 -22.37
CA GLU A 269 15.23 11.54 -22.55
C GLU A 269 14.45 12.36 -21.50
N THR A 270 13.82 11.72 -20.52
CA THR A 270 13.00 12.39 -19.52
C THR A 270 12.98 11.65 -18.19
N ASP A 271 12.86 12.41 -17.10
CA ASP A 271 12.64 11.86 -15.76
C ASP A 271 11.15 11.75 -15.42
N GLU A 272 10.25 12.14 -16.31
CA GLU A 272 8.80 12.06 -16.07
C GLU A 272 8.32 10.61 -15.87
N LEU A 273 7.42 10.42 -14.91
CA LEU A 273 6.71 9.16 -14.73
C LEU A 273 5.62 9.04 -15.79
N ASP A 274 5.71 8.02 -16.64
CA ASP A 274 4.72 7.75 -17.69
C ASP A 274 3.37 7.36 -17.07
N GLU A 275 2.32 8.11 -17.36
CA GLU A 275 0.99 7.93 -16.81
C GLU A 275 0.35 6.57 -17.18
N SER A 276 0.81 5.93 -18.25
CA SER A 276 0.37 4.57 -18.61
C SER A 276 0.81 3.51 -17.58
N PHE A 277 1.82 3.83 -16.77
CA PHE A 277 2.39 2.94 -15.74
C PHE A 277 2.27 3.51 -14.33
N PHE A 278 2.15 4.83 -14.21
CA PHE A 278 2.04 5.58 -12.95
C PHE A 278 0.90 6.61 -13.07
N PRO A 279 -0.37 6.17 -13.13
CA PRO A 279 -1.49 7.06 -13.42
C PRO A 279 -1.68 8.13 -12.35
N ILE A 280 -1.98 9.35 -12.77
CA ILE A 280 -2.48 10.40 -11.87
C ILE A 280 -3.92 10.04 -11.53
N ILE A 281 -4.21 9.87 -10.24
CA ILE A 281 -5.51 9.41 -9.77
C ILE A 281 -6.40 10.55 -9.26
N TRP A 282 -5.80 11.69 -8.92
CA TRP A 282 -6.52 12.90 -8.54
C TRP A 282 -5.63 14.15 -8.57
N THR A 283 -6.18 15.31 -8.98
CA THR A 283 -5.57 16.63 -8.80
C THR A 283 -6.61 17.67 -8.38
N LYS A 284 -6.15 18.78 -7.78
CA LYS A 284 -7.02 19.92 -7.39
C LYS A 284 -7.71 20.54 -8.60
N GLU A 285 -7.07 20.51 -9.75
CA GLU A 285 -7.55 21.06 -11.03
C GLU A 285 -8.55 20.13 -11.72
N GLY A 286 -8.82 18.94 -11.15
CA GLY A 286 -9.76 17.96 -11.69
C GLY A 286 -9.18 17.06 -12.77
N TYR A 287 -7.87 17.10 -13.01
CA TYR A 287 -7.22 16.18 -13.93
C TYR A 287 -6.98 14.82 -13.28
N ARG A 288 -7.20 13.76 -14.04
CA ARG A 288 -6.80 12.39 -13.74
C ARG A 288 -6.50 11.64 -15.03
N THR A 289 -5.61 10.67 -14.98
CA THR A 289 -5.33 9.78 -16.10
C THR A 289 -6.55 8.89 -16.38
N ASN A 290 -6.91 8.75 -17.64
CA ASN A 290 -7.93 7.79 -18.05
C ASN A 290 -7.29 6.40 -18.19
N VAL A 291 -7.46 5.55 -17.20
CA VAL A 291 -6.89 4.18 -17.14
C VAL A 291 -7.94 3.10 -17.25
#